data_96a67ddd6bdd4b6ffa60dc9253f06b36
#
_entry.id   96a67ddd6bdd4b6ffa60dc9253f06b36
#
_cell.length_a   1.000
_cell.length_b   1.000
_cell.length_c   1.000
_cell.angle_alpha   90.00
_cell.angle_beta   90.00
_cell.angle_gamma   90.00
#
_symmetry.space_group_name_H-M   'P 1'
#
loop_
_entity.id
_entity.type
_entity.pdbx_description
1 polymer ?
#
loop_
_entity_poly.entity_id
_entity_poly.type
_entity_poly.pdbx_seq_one_letter_code
_entity_poly.pdbx_strand_id
1 'polypeptide(L)'
;AGETYTLEETLVPDNSGYVPANAIQFTVEDNGKVQHVIMQDDYTKVQISKTDIATGKEISGAKLKITDADGKTIAEWVTDGTPHYMERIPMGTYTLTETVAPIEQGYVRAESVTFEVGPTENIQRVEMKDDFTKVEIFKADMTDGHELPGAKLKITDASGNTIAEWETNGQPHRIERLKPGDYTLTETAAPAGYLLSEEVHFTVQETGEIQKVTMYDAPAHSLILTKRDIATNAKLADARLTIRDAYGTTIDRWTTTDGD
;
A
#
# COMPACT_ATOMS: atom_id res chain seq x y z
N ALA A 1 8.17 -14.88 66.07
CA ALA A 1 8.82 -13.58 65.87
C ALA A 1 10.27 -13.76 65.47
N GLY A 2 10.78 -12.90 64.62
CA GLY A 2 12.14 -12.98 64.08
C GLY A 2 12.30 -13.88 62.84
N GLU A 3 11.24 -14.58 62.41
CA GLU A 3 11.28 -15.40 61.21
C GLU A 3 10.79 -14.63 59.99
N THR A 4 11.39 -14.95 58.83
CA THR A 4 11.05 -14.36 57.52
C THR A 4 10.07 -15.29 56.79
N TYR A 5 9.04 -14.71 56.26
CA TYR A 5 8.00 -15.36 55.47
C TYR A 5 7.95 -14.79 54.07
N THR A 6 7.45 -15.57 53.11
CA THR A 6 7.19 -15.14 51.73
C THR A 6 5.66 -15.11 51.51
N LEU A 7 5.15 -13.98 51.03
CA LEU A 7 3.81 -13.87 50.52
C LEU A 7 3.85 -13.97 49.00
N GLU A 8 3.10 -14.90 48.47
CA GLU A 8 2.99 -15.15 47.03
C GLU A 8 1.52 -15.07 46.60
N GLU A 9 1.28 -14.43 45.50
CA GLU A 9 -0.01 -14.51 44.85
C GLU A 9 -0.02 -15.71 43.90
N THR A 10 -0.95 -16.65 44.13
CA THR A 10 -1.06 -17.88 43.34
C THR A 10 -2.13 -17.80 42.27
N LEU A 11 -3.02 -16.79 42.31
CA LEU A 11 -4.11 -16.59 41.36
C LEU A 11 -4.53 -15.12 41.37
N VAL A 12 -4.59 -14.50 40.20
CA VAL A 12 -5.27 -13.21 39.99
C VAL A 12 -6.75 -13.43 39.69
N PRO A 13 -7.62 -12.43 39.91
CA PRO A 13 -9.03 -12.55 39.54
C PRO A 13 -9.21 -12.82 38.05
N ASP A 14 -10.03 -13.82 37.70
CA ASP A 14 -10.31 -14.19 36.31
C ASP A 14 -10.86 -13.01 35.50
N ASN A 15 -10.39 -12.89 34.26
CA ASN A 15 -10.79 -11.84 33.30
C ASN A 15 -10.61 -10.39 33.80
N SER A 16 -9.72 -10.19 34.77
CA SER A 16 -9.51 -8.87 35.39
C SER A 16 -8.45 -8.01 34.68
N GLY A 17 -7.58 -8.67 33.89
CA GLY A 17 -6.39 -8.03 33.29
C GLY A 17 -5.30 -7.66 34.30
N TYR A 18 -5.41 -8.11 35.55
CA TYR A 18 -4.31 -8.02 36.50
C TYR A 18 -3.20 -9.01 36.19
N VAL A 19 -1.98 -8.66 36.57
CA VAL A 19 -0.78 -9.51 36.46
C VAL A 19 -0.40 -9.92 37.86
N PRO A 20 -0.06 -11.22 38.11
CA PRO A 20 0.34 -11.66 39.44
C PRO A 20 1.48 -10.83 40.00
N ALA A 21 1.31 -10.38 41.25
CA ALA A 21 2.33 -9.63 41.96
C ALA A 21 3.58 -10.47 42.18
N ASN A 22 4.75 -9.85 42.16
CA ASN A 22 5.97 -10.49 42.58
C ASN A 22 5.91 -10.87 44.06
N ALA A 23 6.43 -12.07 44.41
CA ALA A 23 6.52 -12.51 45.80
C ALA A 23 7.27 -11.51 46.66
N ILE A 24 6.77 -11.22 47.83
CA ILE A 24 7.38 -10.31 48.81
C ILE A 24 7.78 -11.05 50.06
N GLN A 25 8.94 -10.71 50.61
CA GLN A 25 9.42 -11.26 51.88
C GLN A 25 9.17 -10.25 53.00
N PHE A 26 8.75 -10.75 54.15
CA PHE A 26 8.56 -9.94 55.35
C PHE A 26 8.95 -10.71 56.59
N THR A 27 9.41 -10.00 57.62
CA THR A 27 9.78 -10.57 58.90
C THR A 27 8.74 -10.19 59.97
N VAL A 28 8.27 -11.18 60.75
CA VAL A 28 7.36 -10.92 61.85
C VAL A 28 8.13 -10.43 63.05
N GLU A 29 7.89 -9.18 63.49
CA GLU A 29 8.56 -8.56 64.62
C GLU A 29 7.80 -8.86 65.91
N ASP A 30 8.51 -9.08 67.00
CA ASP A 30 7.99 -9.28 68.33
C ASP A 30 7.90 -7.95 69.11
N ASN A 31 7.04 -7.06 68.65
CA ASN A 31 6.94 -5.69 69.22
C ASN A 31 5.51 -5.37 69.71
N GLY A 32 4.61 -6.33 69.72
CA GLY A 32 3.20 -6.16 70.17
C GLY A 32 2.35 -5.22 69.30
N LYS A 33 2.85 -4.80 68.09
CA LYS A 33 2.16 -3.92 67.19
C LYS A 33 1.60 -4.71 65.98
N VAL A 34 0.51 -4.20 65.40
CA VAL A 34 0.01 -4.75 64.11
C VAL A 34 0.98 -4.36 63.00
N GLN A 35 1.47 -5.34 62.24
CA GLN A 35 2.26 -5.16 61.04
C GLN A 35 1.34 -5.25 59.83
N HIS A 36 1.51 -4.36 58.87
CA HIS A 36 0.77 -4.36 57.61
C HIS A 36 1.75 -4.75 56.50
N VAL A 37 1.44 -5.85 55.83
CA VAL A 37 2.13 -6.29 54.60
C VAL A 37 1.19 -6.02 53.44
N ILE A 38 1.62 -5.22 52.47
CA ILE A 38 0.82 -4.84 51.29
C ILE A 38 1.46 -5.45 50.06
N MET A 39 0.70 -6.23 49.33
CA MET A 39 1.00 -6.72 47.99
C MET A 39 0.12 -5.97 47.00
N GLN A 40 0.69 -5.52 45.88
CA GLN A 40 -0.02 -4.76 44.87
C GLN A 40 0.16 -5.42 43.52
N ASP A 41 -0.95 -5.61 42.80
CA ASP A 41 -0.97 -6.12 41.46
C ASP A 41 -0.74 -4.97 40.47
N ASP A 42 0.00 -5.22 39.42
CA ASP A 42 -0.02 -4.42 38.22
C ASP A 42 -1.05 -5.02 37.24
N TYR A 43 -1.14 -4.47 36.05
CA TYR A 43 -2.09 -4.90 35.04
C TYR A 43 -1.45 -4.96 33.66
N THR A 44 -2.10 -5.68 32.76
CA THR A 44 -1.70 -5.77 31.36
C THR A 44 -1.81 -4.40 30.68
N LYS A 45 -0.85 -4.10 29.82
CA LYS A 45 -0.77 -2.86 29.02
C LYS A 45 -0.52 -3.21 27.57
N VAL A 46 -1.38 -2.73 26.67
CA VAL A 46 -1.27 -2.97 25.23
C VAL A 46 -1.24 -1.64 24.51
N GLN A 47 -0.27 -1.51 23.59
CA GLN A 47 -0.17 -0.37 22.69
C GLN A 47 -0.42 -0.86 21.26
N ILE A 48 -1.41 -0.27 20.58
CA ILE A 48 -1.75 -0.57 19.19
C ILE A 48 -1.29 0.59 18.33
N SER A 49 -0.45 0.28 17.33
CA SER A 49 0.01 1.23 16.32
C SER A 49 -0.59 0.87 14.97
N LYS A 50 -1.13 1.89 14.28
CA LYS A 50 -1.60 1.79 12.90
C LYS A 50 -0.67 2.62 12.02
N THR A 51 0.21 1.98 11.25
CA THR A 51 1.32 2.65 10.60
C THR A 51 1.32 2.49 9.08
N ASP A 52 1.90 3.46 8.41
CA ASP A 52 2.20 3.45 6.99
C ASP A 52 3.38 2.50 6.71
N ILE A 53 3.21 1.56 5.78
CA ILE A 53 4.21 0.53 5.49
C ILE A 53 5.55 1.09 4.99
N ALA A 54 5.53 2.22 4.29
CA ALA A 54 6.73 2.82 3.70
C ALA A 54 7.48 3.73 4.67
N THR A 55 6.76 4.46 5.53
CA THR A 55 7.34 5.50 6.38
C THR A 55 7.38 5.14 7.86
N GLY A 56 6.60 4.14 8.28
CA GLY A 56 6.41 3.78 9.70
C GLY A 56 5.67 4.83 10.53
N LYS A 57 5.11 5.86 9.90
CA LYS A 57 4.35 6.90 10.61
C LYS A 57 2.95 6.41 10.93
N GLU A 58 2.44 6.84 12.09
CA GLU A 58 1.05 6.59 12.48
C GLU A 58 0.06 7.20 11.47
N ILE A 59 -1.02 6.44 11.20
CA ILE A 59 -2.08 6.81 10.27
C ILE A 59 -3.33 7.21 11.06
N SER A 60 -3.98 8.29 10.64
CA SER A 60 -5.29 8.72 11.14
C SER A 60 -6.41 8.29 10.21
N GLY A 61 -7.64 8.11 10.78
CA GLY A 61 -8.86 7.86 10.01
C GLY A 61 -9.16 6.39 9.72
N ALA A 62 -8.32 5.44 10.12
CA ALA A 62 -8.62 4.02 10.07
C ALA A 62 -9.58 3.63 11.20
N LYS A 63 -10.62 2.86 10.88
CA LYS A 63 -11.51 2.30 11.91
C LYS A 63 -11.06 0.89 12.28
N LEU A 64 -10.63 0.73 13.53
CA LEU A 64 -10.07 -0.51 14.07
C LEU A 64 -11.02 -1.13 15.08
N LYS A 65 -11.01 -2.47 15.13
CA LYS A 65 -11.78 -3.26 16.08
C LYS A 65 -10.92 -4.39 16.64
N ILE A 66 -10.99 -4.62 17.96
CA ILE A 66 -10.41 -5.79 18.61
C ILE A 66 -11.55 -6.72 19.03
N THR A 67 -11.38 -8.01 18.72
CA THR A 67 -12.25 -9.07 19.21
C THR A 67 -11.44 -10.11 20.01
N ASP A 68 -12.07 -10.73 21.01
CA ASP A 68 -11.52 -11.91 21.67
C ASP A 68 -11.69 -13.19 20.83
N ALA A 69 -11.26 -14.33 21.39
CA ALA A 69 -11.32 -15.63 20.71
C ALA A 69 -12.76 -16.09 20.40
N ASP A 70 -13.75 -15.60 21.14
CA ASP A 70 -15.17 -15.90 20.94
C ASP A 70 -15.83 -14.93 19.94
N GLY A 71 -15.08 -13.98 19.40
CA GLY A 71 -15.55 -12.97 18.45
C GLY A 71 -16.27 -11.79 19.10
N LYS A 72 -16.26 -11.69 20.43
CA LYS A 72 -16.84 -10.55 21.16
C LYS A 72 -15.95 -9.32 20.98
N THR A 73 -16.57 -8.19 20.66
CA THR A 73 -15.85 -6.91 20.54
C THR A 73 -15.39 -6.41 21.91
N ILE A 74 -14.10 -6.17 22.03
CA ILE A 74 -13.44 -5.63 23.22
C ILE A 74 -13.27 -4.11 23.10
N ALA A 75 -12.87 -3.63 21.92
CA ALA A 75 -12.71 -2.22 21.63
C ALA A 75 -12.95 -1.92 20.16
N GLU A 76 -13.39 -0.69 19.89
CA GLU A 76 -13.54 -0.14 18.54
C GLU A 76 -13.26 1.36 18.58
N TRP A 77 -12.41 1.85 17.68
CA TRP A 77 -12.04 3.28 17.62
C TRP A 77 -11.62 3.70 16.21
N VAL A 78 -11.49 5.01 16.01
CA VAL A 78 -10.89 5.59 14.81
C VAL A 78 -9.50 6.11 15.19
N THR A 79 -8.48 5.78 14.40
CA THR A 79 -7.12 6.24 14.64
C THR A 79 -7.00 7.74 14.43
N ASP A 80 -6.17 8.38 15.24
CA ASP A 80 -5.96 9.85 15.24
C ASP A 80 -4.52 10.26 14.86
N GLY A 81 -3.69 9.29 14.46
CA GLY A 81 -2.27 9.50 14.13
C GLY A 81 -1.35 9.34 15.34
N THR A 82 -1.85 8.75 16.43
CA THR A 82 -1.06 8.35 17.60
C THR A 82 -1.36 6.89 17.98
N PRO A 83 -0.43 6.20 18.68
CA PRO A 83 -0.71 4.87 19.19
C PRO A 83 -1.87 4.85 20.17
N HIS A 84 -2.74 3.86 20.07
CA HIS A 84 -3.85 3.64 20.99
C HIS A 84 -3.41 2.78 22.17
N TYR A 85 -3.64 3.26 23.42
CA TYR A 85 -3.29 2.55 24.64
C TYR A 85 -4.52 1.93 25.28
N MET A 86 -4.36 0.68 25.71
CA MET A 86 -5.37 -0.07 26.45
C MET A 86 -4.74 -0.68 27.69
N GLU A 87 -5.48 -0.65 28.80
CA GLU A 87 -5.08 -1.23 30.07
C GLU A 87 -6.11 -2.24 30.54
N ARG A 88 -5.65 -3.21 31.34
CA ARG A 88 -6.52 -4.23 31.95
C ARG A 88 -7.29 -5.07 30.94
N ILE A 89 -6.64 -5.39 29.80
CA ILE A 89 -7.18 -6.38 28.87
C ILE A 89 -6.90 -7.76 29.48
N PRO A 90 -7.91 -8.64 29.64
CA PRO A 90 -7.69 -10.00 30.10
C PRO A 90 -6.62 -10.72 29.29
N MET A 91 -5.87 -11.61 29.91
CA MET A 91 -4.92 -12.47 29.20
C MET A 91 -5.65 -13.37 28.22
N GLY A 92 -5.10 -13.53 27.02
CA GLY A 92 -5.71 -14.34 25.96
C GLY A 92 -5.33 -13.91 24.56
N THR A 93 -5.94 -14.55 23.57
CA THR A 93 -5.72 -14.29 22.15
C THR A 93 -6.79 -13.34 21.62
N TYR A 94 -6.34 -12.35 20.84
CA TYR A 94 -7.19 -11.31 20.28
C TYR A 94 -6.92 -11.14 18.78
N THR A 95 -7.92 -10.63 18.07
CA THR A 95 -7.79 -10.27 16.66
C THR A 95 -8.04 -8.77 16.49
N LEU A 96 -7.05 -8.06 15.95
CA LEU A 96 -7.16 -6.69 15.50
C LEU A 96 -7.59 -6.68 14.04
N THR A 97 -8.70 -6.02 13.72
CA THR A 97 -9.24 -5.93 12.35
C THR A 97 -9.43 -4.47 11.97
N GLU A 98 -9.01 -4.10 10.78
CA GLU A 98 -9.39 -2.84 10.17
C GLU A 98 -10.75 -2.99 9.50
N THR A 99 -11.75 -2.31 10.01
CA THR A 99 -13.12 -2.36 9.48
C THR A 99 -13.35 -1.31 8.39
N VAL A 100 -12.63 -0.19 8.45
CA VAL A 100 -12.63 0.87 7.44
C VAL A 100 -11.20 1.39 7.27
N ALA A 101 -10.66 1.26 6.07
CA ALA A 101 -9.37 1.87 5.71
C ALA A 101 -9.55 3.36 5.36
N PRO A 102 -8.54 4.21 5.55
CA PRO A 102 -8.59 5.62 5.15
C PRO A 102 -8.33 5.78 3.65
N ILE A 103 -9.23 5.24 2.82
CA ILE A 103 -9.14 5.18 1.35
C ILE A 103 -9.07 6.55 0.70
N GLU A 104 -9.61 7.60 1.34
CA GLU A 104 -9.51 8.98 0.89
C GLU A 104 -8.06 9.48 0.85
N GLN A 105 -7.16 8.83 1.60
CA GLN A 105 -5.72 9.08 1.63
C GLN A 105 -4.94 8.09 0.74
N GLY A 106 -5.65 7.26 -0.04
CA GLY A 106 -5.07 6.24 -0.93
C GLY A 106 -4.53 5.01 -0.22
N TYR A 107 -4.83 4.82 1.06
CA TYR A 107 -4.50 3.58 1.77
C TYR A 107 -5.44 2.44 1.37
N VAL A 108 -4.94 1.22 1.49
CA VAL A 108 -5.70 0.00 1.27
C VAL A 108 -5.85 -0.75 2.58
N ARG A 109 -6.95 -1.49 2.72
CA ARG A 109 -7.26 -2.22 3.94
C ARG A 109 -6.18 -3.23 4.28
N ALA A 110 -5.71 -3.20 5.53
CA ALA A 110 -4.79 -4.18 6.07
C ALA A 110 -5.45 -5.53 6.36
N GLU A 111 -4.67 -6.60 6.27
CA GLU A 111 -5.04 -7.90 6.81
C GLU A 111 -5.15 -7.84 8.34
N SER A 112 -6.04 -8.67 8.90
CA SER A 112 -6.21 -8.77 10.36
C SER A 112 -4.95 -9.31 11.04
N VAL A 113 -4.65 -8.80 12.22
CA VAL A 113 -3.50 -9.21 13.04
C VAL A 113 -4.01 -9.94 14.28
N THR A 114 -3.57 -11.19 14.47
CA THR A 114 -3.81 -11.93 15.72
C THR A 114 -2.66 -11.69 16.68
N PHE A 115 -2.96 -11.39 17.96
CA PHE A 115 -1.96 -11.15 18.99
C PHE A 115 -2.39 -11.76 20.33
N GLU A 116 -1.41 -12.01 21.18
CA GLU A 116 -1.61 -12.51 22.54
C GLU A 116 -1.38 -11.40 23.57
N VAL A 117 -2.22 -11.36 24.59
CA VAL A 117 -1.99 -10.58 25.79
C VAL A 117 -1.52 -11.54 26.89
N GLY A 118 -0.26 -11.44 27.28
CA GLY A 118 0.39 -12.28 28.26
C GLY A 118 0.43 -11.67 29.65
N PRO A 119 0.88 -12.44 30.67
CA PRO A 119 0.97 -12.03 32.07
C PRO A 119 2.18 -11.13 32.34
N THR A 120 2.19 -9.93 31.80
CA THR A 120 3.30 -8.98 31.98
C THR A 120 2.80 -7.56 32.20
N GLU A 121 3.46 -6.85 33.10
CA GLU A 121 3.27 -5.42 33.35
C GLU A 121 3.88 -4.51 32.29
N ASN A 122 4.75 -5.09 31.43
CA ASN A 122 5.37 -4.36 30.35
C ASN A 122 4.37 -4.05 29.23
N ILE A 123 4.59 -2.94 28.52
CA ILE A 123 3.76 -2.57 27.37
C ILE A 123 3.98 -3.59 26.24
N GLN A 124 2.92 -4.31 25.90
CA GLN A 124 2.88 -5.23 24.77
C GLN A 124 2.47 -4.44 23.53
N ARG A 125 3.30 -4.48 22.47
CA ARG A 125 3.11 -3.68 21.27
C ARG A 125 2.56 -4.52 20.14
N VAL A 126 1.52 -4.00 19.49
CA VAL A 126 0.89 -4.59 18.31
C VAL A 126 0.90 -3.54 17.20
N GLU A 127 1.39 -3.90 16.04
CA GLU A 127 1.46 -3.01 14.88
C GLU A 127 0.63 -3.58 13.73
N MET A 128 -0.22 -2.76 13.13
CA MET A 128 -0.92 -3.04 11.88
C MET A 128 -0.49 -2.02 10.84
N LYS A 129 -0.02 -2.51 9.68
CA LYS A 129 0.52 -1.67 8.61
C LYS A 129 -0.45 -1.58 7.45
N ASP A 130 -0.68 -0.37 6.95
CA ASP A 130 -1.36 -0.16 5.68
C ASP A 130 -0.38 0.00 4.55
N ASP A 131 -0.67 -0.66 3.46
CA ASP A 131 -0.11 -0.34 2.15
C ASP A 131 -1.01 0.73 1.48
N PHE A 132 -0.64 1.17 0.27
CA PHE A 132 -1.33 2.21 -0.48
C PHE A 132 -1.39 1.83 -1.96
N THR A 133 -2.31 2.46 -2.68
CA THR A 133 -2.45 2.28 -4.13
C THR A 133 -1.19 2.77 -4.86
N LYS A 134 -0.82 2.05 -5.93
CA LYS A 134 0.35 2.35 -6.77
C LYS A 134 -0.06 2.22 -8.23
N VAL A 135 0.10 3.29 -9.00
CA VAL A 135 -0.22 3.31 -10.43
C VAL A 135 1.02 3.70 -11.21
N GLU A 136 1.37 2.93 -12.23
CA GLU A 136 2.41 3.26 -13.20
C GLU A 136 1.78 3.58 -14.53
N ILE A 137 2.04 4.79 -15.03
CA ILE A 137 1.56 5.29 -16.32
C ILE A 137 2.68 5.16 -17.33
N PHE A 138 2.40 4.45 -18.41
CA PHE A 138 3.28 4.23 -19.56
C PHE A 138 2.79 5.08 -20.73
N LYS A 139 3.70 5.80 -21.39
CA LYS A 139 3.46 6.51 -22.64
C LYS A 139 4.32 5.89 -23.72
N ALA A 140 3.73 5.07 -24.59
CA ALA A 140 4.49 4.17 -25.46
C ALA A 140 4.18 4.38 -26.93
N ASP A 141 5.18 4.12 -27.79
CA ASP A 141 5.01 4.00 -29.24
C ASP A 141 4.13 2.79 -29.56
N MET A 142 3.13 2.99 -30.43
CA MET A 142 2.18 1.94 -30.83
C MET A 142 2.85 0.83 -31.66
N THR A 143 3.99 1.10 -32.28
CA THR A 143 4.65 0.15 -33.21
C THR A 143 5.58 -0.83 -32.52
N ASP A 144 6.32 -0.38 -31.52
CA ASP A 144 7.35 -1.20 -30.85
C ASP A 144 7.28 -1.18 -29.32
N GLY A 145 6.42 -0.33 -28.74
CA GLY A 145 6.17 -0.27 -27.31
C GLY A 145 7.24 0.46 -26.50
N HIS A 146 8.21 1.13 -27.12
CA HIS A 146 9.19 1.92 -26.36
C HIS A 146 8.54 3.15 -25.71
N GLU A 147 9.05 3.56 -24.55
CA GLU A 147 8.58 4.74 -23.82
C GLU A 147 8.92 6.04 -24.57
N LEU A 148 7.92 6.93 -24.67
CA LEU A 148 8.00 8.19 -25.38
C LEU A 148 8.25 9.38 -24.44
N PRO A 149 9.36 10.11 -24.57
CA PRO A 149 9.56 11.38 -23.87
C PRO A 149 8.88 12.54 -24.59
N GLY A 150 8.53 13.60 -23.85
CA GLY A 150 8.05 14.88 -24.37
C GLY A 150 6.52 14.97 -24.58
N ALA A 151 5.75 13.96 -24.21
CA ALA A 151 4.29 14.06 -24.13
C ALA A 151 3.88 14.83 -22.88
N LYS A 152 2.87 15.69 -22.98
CA LYS A 152 2.25 16.31 -21.80
C LYS A 152 0.97 15.58 -21.44
N LEU A 153 0.96 14.98 -20.26
CA LEU A 153 -0.14 14.16 -19.76
C LEU A 153 -0.81 14.81 -18.56
N LYS A 154 -2.11 14.54 -18.44
CA LYS A 154 -2.94 14.99 -17.33
C LYS A 154 -3.84 13.85 -16.87
N ILE A 155 -4.00 13.67 -15.56
CA ILE A 155 -5.01 12.80 -14.96
C ILE A 155 -6.07 13.67 -14.29
N THR A 156 -7.33 13.33 -14.55
CA THR A 156 -8.49 13.89 -13.87
C THR A 156 -9.29 12.80 -13.16
N ASP A 157 -9.93 13.15 -12.03
CA ASP A 157 -10.89 12.28 -11.37
C ASP A 157 -12.26 12.28 -12.10
N ALA A 158 -13.21 11.47 -11.62
CA ALA A 158 -14.56 11.37 -12.17
C ALA A 158 -15.37 12.69 -12.10
N SER A 159 -14.94 13.65 -11.27
CA SER A 159 -15.54 14.98 -11.16
C SER A 159 -14.88 16.00 -12.10
N GLY A 160 -13.83 15.59 -12.83
CA GLY A 160 -13.05 16.46 -13.73
C GLY A 160 -11.97 17.28 -13.03
N ASN A 161 -11.70 17.03 -11.74
CA ASN A 161 -10.61 17.71 -11.04
C ASN A 161 -9.27 17.17 -11.50
N THR A 162 -8.32 18.05 -11.78
CA THR A 162 -6.95 17.67 -12.12
C THR A 162 -6.24 17.13 -10.88
N ILE A 163 -5.73 15.89 -10.99
CA ILE A 163 -5.00 15.19 -9.96
C ILE A 163 -3.49 15.32 -10.17
N ALA A 164 -3.02 15.16 -11.40
CA ALA A 164 -1.62 15.28 -11.76
C ALA A 164 -1.46 15.78 -13.20
N GLU A 165 -0.38 16.52 -13.45
CA GLU A 165 0.09 16.90 -14.79
C GLU A 165 1.61 16.77 -14.83
N TRP A 166 2.15 16.20 -15.92
CA TRP A 166 3.60 16.05 -16.11
C TRP A 166 3.96 15.97 -17.59
N GLU A 167 5.25 16.10 -17.86
CA GLU A 167 5.83 15.80 -19.17
C GLU A 167 6.60 14.47 -19.07
N THR A 168 6.40 13.58 -20.04
CA THR A 168 7.06 12.27 -20.06
C THR A 168 8.56 12.41 -20.35
N ASN A 169 9.36 11.53 -19.77
CA ASN A 169 10.82 11.56 -19.86
C ASN A 169 11.42 10.26 -20.43
N GLY A 170 10.58 9.40 -21.01
CA GLY A 170 11.00 8.08 -21.52
C GLY A 170 11.10 7.01 -20.44
N GLN A 171 10.46 7.23 -19.29
CA GLN A 171 10.31 6.25 -18.22
C GLN A 171 8.85 6.26 -17.74
N PRO A 172 8.35 5.15 -17.18
CA PRO A 172 7.02 5.12 -16.57
C PRO A 172 6.89 6.15 -15.46
N HIS A 173 5.75 6.85 -15.41
CA HIS A 173 5.45 7.78 -14.34
C HIS A 173 4.67 7.09 -13.24
N ARG A 174 5.24 7.06 -12.00
CA ARG A 174 4.63 6.43 -10.85
C ARG A 174 3.88 7.44 -10.00
N ILE A 175 2.62 7.11 -9.71
CA ILE A 175 1.77 7.86 -8.80
C ILE A 175 1.36 6.94 -7.67
N GLU A 176 1.56 7.39 -6.44
CA GLU A 176 1.20 6.67 -5.23
C GLU A 176 0.04 7.36 -4.54
N ARG A 177 -0.77 6.59 -3.81
CA ARG A 177 -1.87 7.08 -2.99
C ARG A 177 -2.99 7.77 -3.77
N LEU A 178 -3.25 7.34 -5.01
CA LEU A 178 -4.50 7.69 -5.65
C LEU A 178 -5.67 7.02 -4.91
N LYS A 179 -6.70 7.78 -4.58
CA LYS A 179 -7.93 7.21 -4.04
C LYS A 179 -8.48 6.16 -5.00
N PRO A 180 -8.96 5.00 -4.54
CA PRO A 180 -9.69 4.06 -5.40
C PRO A 180 -10.88 4.73 -6.09
N GLY A 181 -11.04 4.51 -7.40
CA GLY A 181 -12.08 5.13 -8.22
C GLY A 181 -11.67 5.30 -9.68
N ASP A 182 -12.52 5.99 -10.45
CA ASP A 182 -12.36 6.15 -11.88
C ASP A 182 -11.61 7.44 -12.21
N TYR A 183 -10.72 7.33 -13.20
CA TYR A 183 -9.85 8.41 -13.67
C TYR A 183 -9.80 8.44 -15.18
N THR A 184 -9.46 9.61 -15.73
CA THR A 184 -9.18 9.81 -17.14
C THR A 184 -7.76 10.33 -17.31
N LEU A 185 -6.98 9.64 -18.14
CA LEU A 185 -5.66 10.07 -18.60
C LEU A 185 -5.84 10.75 -19.95
N THR A 186 -5.48 12.02 -20.07
CA THR A 186 -5.57 12.83 -21.28
C THR A 186 -4.19 13.28 -21.69
N GLU A 187 -3.88 13.15 -22.98
CA GLU A 187 -2.70 13.77 -23.57
C GLU A 187 -3.05 15.20 -24.01
N THR A 188 -2.37 16.20 -23.46
CA THR A 188 -2.58 17.62 -23.81
C THR A 188 -1.62 18.13 -24.87
N ALA A 189 -0.50 17.43 -25.09
CA ALA A 189 0.43 17.64 -26.19
C ALA A 189 1.19 16.35 -26.49
N ALA A 190 1.18 15.93 -27.75
CA ALA A 190 1.93 14.77 -28.21
C ALA A 190 3.44 15.07 -28.34
N PRO A 191 4.29 14.04 -28.24
CA PRO A 191 5.72 14.16 -28.56
C PRO A 191 5.94 14.56 -30.02
N ALA A 192 7.09 15.15 -30.32
CA ALA A 192 7.43 15.51 -31.70
C ALA A 192 7.43 14.27 -32.62
N GLY A 193 6.70 14.32 -33.72
CA GLY A 193 6.59 13.23 -34.68
C GLY A 193 5.47 12.22 -34.39
N TYR A 194 4.63 12.47 -33.40
CA TYR A 194 3.50 11.62 -33.03
C TYR A 194 2.16 12.37 -33.14
N LEU A 195 1.08 11.62 -33.29
CA LEU A 195 -0.28 12.13 -33.24
C LEU A 195 -0.78 12.14 -31.80
N LEU A 196 -1.63 13.13 -31.48
CA LEU A 196 -2.31 13.20 -30.20
C LEU A 196 -3.19 11.94 -30.02
N SER A 197 -3.05 11.25 -28.89
CA SER A 197 -3.85 10.06 -28.60
C SER A 197 -5.21 10.38 -28.01
N GLU A 198 -6.14 9.42 -28.12
CA GLU A 198 -7.41 9.46 -27.42
C GLU A 198 -7.23 9.29 -25.91
N GLU A 199 -8.21 9.74 -25.16
CA GLU A 199 -8.22 9.60 -23.70
C GLU A 199 -8.28 8.13 -23.28
N VAL A 200 -7.61 7.81 -22.18
CA VAL A 200 -7.64 6.48 -21.54
C VAL A 200 -8.39 6.57 -20.23
N HIS A 201 -9.51 5.87 -20.13
CA HIS A 201 -10.25 5.72 -18.88
C HIS A 201 -9.73 4.51 -18.11
N PHE A 202 -9.46 4.66 -16.82
CA PHE A 202 -8.99 3.58 -15.96
C PHE A 202 -9.56 3.69 -14.56
N THR A 203 -9.62 2.55 -13.86
CA THR A 203 -10.09 2.47 -12.47
C THR A 203 -8.94 2.08 -11.56
N VAL A 204 -8.69 2.87 -10.53
CA VAL A 204 -7.76 2.53 -9.46
C VAL A 204 -8.47 1.61 -8.47
N GLN A 205 -7.95 0.38 -8.32
CA GLN A 205 -8.47 -0.61 -7.38
C GLN A 205 -7.89 -0.41 -5.98
N GLU A 206 -8.64 -0.84 -4.95
CA GLU A 206 -8.17 -0.87 -3.55
C GLU A 206 -7.17 -2.04 -3.36
N THR A 207 -5.95 -1.87 -3.88
CA THR A 207 -4.86 -2.86 -3.77
C THR A 207 -3.50 -2.17 -3.66
N GLY A 208 -2.59 -2.77 -2.88
CA GLY A 208 -1.19 -2.37 -2.79
C GLY A 208 -0.33 -2.83 -3.98
N GLU A 209 -0.89 -3.64 -4.88
CA GLU A 209 -0.20 -4.06 -6.10
C GLU A 209 -0.04 -2.90 -7.08
N ILE A 210 1.02 -2.98 -7.91
CA ILE A 210 1.26 -1.98 -8.96
C ILE A 210 0.24 -2.17 -10.09
N GLN A 211 -0.58 -1.16 -10.32
CA GLN A 211 -1.57 -1.11 -11.40
C GLN A 211 -0.98 -0.35 -12.59
N LYS A 212 -1.00 -0.97 -13.78
CA LYS A 212 -0.37 -0.39 -14.98
C LYS A 212 -1.42 0.17 -15.93
N VAL A 213 -1.17 1.39 -16.42
CA VAL A 213 -1.99 2.06 -17.42
C VAL A 213 -1.07 2.49 -18.56
N THR A 214 -1.41 2.13 -19.80
CA THR A 214 -0.61 2.48 -20.97
C THR A 214 -1.44 3.32 -21.94
N MET A 215 -0.87 4.44 -22.36
CA MET A 215 -1.37 5.27 -23.45
C MET A 215 -0.39 5.14 -24.63
N TYR A 216 -0.94 4.82 -25.82
CA TYR A 216 -0.14 4.61 -27.02
C TYR A 216 -0.29 5.76 -27.98
N ASP A 217 0.82 6.22 -28.56
CA ASP A 217 0.82 7.16 -29.68
C ASP A 217 1.17 6.47 -30.99
N ALA A 218 0.45 6.87 -32.03
CA ALA A 218 0.82 6.52 -33.39
C ALA A 218 1.80 7.56 -33.96
N PRO A 219 2.86 7.14 -34.66
CA PRO A 219 3.70 8.07 -35.39
C PRO A 219 2.88 8.92 -36.36
N ALA A 220 3.16 10.22 -36.42
CA ALA A 220 2.42 11.18 -37.26
C ALA A 220 2.49 10.84 -38.77
N HIS A 221 3.50 10.06 -39.15
CA HIS A 221 3.73 9.61 -40.51
C HIS A 221 4.08 8.13 -40.50
N SER A 222 3.06 7.27 -40.42
CA SER A 222 3.24 5.83 -40.62
C SER A 222 2.99 5.45 -42.06
N LEU A 223 3.96 4.81 -42.70
CA LEU A 223 3.85 4.27 -44.03
C LEU A 223 4.20 2.78 -43.99
N ILE A 224 3.24 1.93 -44.29
CA ILE A 224 3.48 0.49 -44.42
C ILE A 224 3.89 0.19 -45.87
N LEU A 225 5.10 -0.24 -46.08
CA LEU A 225 5.64 -0.62 -47.40
C LEU A 225 5.81 -2.13 -47.43
N THR A 226 4.97 -2.80 -48.22
CA THR A 226 5.04 -4.25 -48.40
C THR A 226 5.55 -4.61 -49.79
N LYS A 227 6.60 -5.41 -49.87
CA LYS A 227 7.12 -5.98 -51.13
C LYS A 227 6.44 -7.35 -51.37
N ARG A 228 5.74 -7.47 -52.51
CA ARG A 228 5.05 -8.70 -52.86
C ARG A 228 5.38 -9.20 -54.25
N ASP A 229 5.29 -10.54 -54.46
CA ASP A 229 5.29 -11.19 -55.75
C ASP A 229 4.02 -10.85 -56.53
N ILE A 230 4.13 -10.45 -57.77
CA ILE A 230 2.99 -9.99 -58.58
C ILE A 230 2.06 -11.15 -58.98
N ALA A 231 2.56 -12.37 -59.07
CA ALA A 231 1.79 -13.52 -59.53
C ALA A 231 1.08 -14.23 -58.36
N THR A 232 1.77 -14.38 -57.24
CA THR A 232 1.29 -15.12 -56.07
C THR A 232 0.77 -14.27 -54.96
N ASN A 233 1.01 -12.94 -54.98
CA ASN A 233 0.74 -11.99 -53.89
C ASN A 233 1.44 -12.33 -52.58
N ALA A 234 2.37 -13.27 -52.57
CA ALA A 234 3.20 -13.60 -51.40
C ALA A 234 4.13 -12.46 -51.05
N LYS A 235 4.40 -12.26 -49.75
CA LYS A 235 5.43 -11.34 -49.29
C LYS A 235 6.80 -11.82 -49.75
N LEU A 236 7.66 -10.90 -50.11
CA LEU A 236 9.05 -11.19 -50.55
C LEU A 236 10.03 -10.71 -49.48
N ALA A 237 10.70 -11.68 -48.85
CA ALA A 237 11.84 -11.41 -47.96
C ALA A 237 13.11 -11.08 -48.74
N ASP A 238 14.12 -10.61 -48.03
CA ASP A 238 15.50 -10.34 -48.51
C ASP A 238 15.62 -9.30 -49.63
N ALA A 239 14.57 -8.56 -49.96
CA ALA A 239 14.61 -7.44 -50.88
C ALA A 239 15.15 -6.19 -50.18
N ARG A 240 16.21 -5.59 -50.70
CA ARG A 240 16.75 -4.32 -50.19
C ARG A 240 15.99 -3.17 -50.82
N LEU A 241 15.30 -2.37 -49.97
CA LEU A 241 14.52 -1.23 -50.38
C LEU A 241 15.18 0.07 -49.87
N THR A 242 14.95 1.18 -50.58
CA THR A 242 15.43 2.50 -50.24
C THR A 242 14.38 3.52 -50.58
N ILE A 243 14.02 4.38 -49.63
CA ILE A 243 13.21 5.57 -49.87
C ILE A 243 14.12 6.75 -50.08
N ARG A 244 13.81 7.55 -51.13
CA ARG A 244 14.49 8.82 -51.40
C ARG A 244 13.47 9.95 -51.50
N ASP A 245 13.87 11.15 -51.12
CA ASP A 245 13.06 12.34 -51.35
C ASP A 245 13.13 12.78 -52.84
N ALA A 246 12.42 13.86 -53.17
CA ALA A 246 12.38 14.41 -54.53
C ALA A 246 13.77 14.94 -55.02
N TYR A 247 14.71 15.14 -54.13
CA TYR A 247 16.06 15.60 -54.40
C TYR A 247 17.09 14.45 -54.48
N GLY A 248 16.61 13.20 -54.32
CA GLY A 248 17.44 12.00 -54.35
C GLY A 248 18.14 11.66 -53.04
N THR A 249 17.90 12.39 -51.99
CA THR A 249 18.44 12.11 -50.62
C THR A 249 17.82 10.83 -50.08
N THR A 250 18.62 9.93 -49.54
CA THR A 250 18.10 8.72 -48.91
C THR A 250 17.47 9.09 -47.57
N ILE A 251 16.16 8.80 -47.43
CA ILE A 251 15.37 8.98 -46.19
C ILE A 251 15.48 7.74 -45.33
N ASP A 252 15.34 6.54 -45.96
CA ASP A 252 15.40 5.27 -45.25
C ASP A 252 15.91 4.14 -46.16
N ARG A 253 16.42 3.05 -45.53
CA ARG A 253 16.88 1.85 -46.20
C ARG A 253 16.73 0.63 -45.31
N TRP A 254 16.06 -0.39 -45.81
CA TRP A 254 15.88 -1.66 -45.07
C TRP A 254 15.89 -2.87 -45.99
N THR A 255 15.93 -4.05 -45.37
CA THR A 255 15.73 -5.32 -46.05
C THR A 255 14.43 -5.92 -45.62
N THR A 256 13.59 -6.36 -46.56
CA THR A 256 12.29 -6.97 -46.24
C THR A 256 12.47 -8.29 -45.53
N THR A 257 11.53 -8.61 -44.63
CA THR A 257 11.40 -9.90 -43.93
C THR A 257 10.12 -10.60 -44.34
N ASP A 258 9.89 -11.83 -43.86
CA ASP A 258 8.63 -12.56 -44.04
C ASP A 258 7.49 -11.92 -43.24
N GLY A 259 7.80 -11.07 -42.28
CA GLY A 259 6.87 -10.19 -41.58
C GLY A 259 6.50 -8.95 -42.41
N ASP A 260 5.85 -7.98 -41.78
CA ASP A 260 5.53 -6.67 -42.40
C ASP A 260 6.71 -5.74 -42.46
#